data_f3aa3e348c3d46b261e602dd4d74b560
#
_entry.id   f3aa3e348c3d46b261e602dd4d74b560
#
_cell.length_a   1.000
_cell.length_b   1.000
_cell.length_c   1.000
_cell.angle_alpha   90.00
_cell.angle_beta   90.00
_cell.angle_gamma   90.00
#
_symmetry.space_group_name_H-M   'P 1'
#
loop_
_entity.id
_entity.type
_entity.pdbx_description
1 polymer ?
#
loop_
_entity_poly.entity_id
_entity_poly.type
_entity_poly.pdbx_seq_one_letter_code
_entity_poly.pdbx_strand_id
1 'polypeptide(L)'
;MLVHNSIYKFRGADMRNLLEFENTFPDATTVVLEQNYRSTQTILDAANAVIANNTARKPKDLWTDEGPGDQIIRFQGEDEAEESQWVAHQISSLHERGDIRWSDFAVFYRTNAQSRVMEEQFLRSGIPYRVVGGLRFYDRREVKD
;
A
#
# COMPACT_ATOMS: atom_id res chain seq x y z
N MET A 1 8.10 8.59 -10.75
CA MET A 1 9.18 7.58 -10.68
C MET A 1 10.14 7.78 -9.49
N LEU A 2 10.44 9.01 -9.06
CA LEU A 2 11.33 9.34 -7.93
C LEU A 2 10.84 8.81 -6.57
N VAL A 3 9.52 8.80 -6.33
CA VAL A 3 8.93 8.29 -5.08
C VAL A 3 9.17 6.79 -4.89
N HIS A 4 9.24 6.02 -5.98
CA HIS A 4 9.51 4.58 -5.93
C HIS A 4 10.92 4.26 -5.40
N ASN A 5 11.90 5.10 -5.68
CA ASN A 5 13.27 4.83 -5.27
C ASN A 5 13.48 5.00 -3.76
N SER A 6 12.75 5.90 -3.09
CA SER A 6 12.84 6.05 -1.63
C SER A 6 12.26 4.86 -0.87
N ILE A 7 11.20 4.23 -1.40
CA ILE A 7 10.59 3.01 -0.85
C ILE A 7 11.56 1.83 -0.93
N TYR A 8 12.39 1.76 -1.97
CA TYR A 8 13.39 0.71 -2.19
C TYR A 8 14.79 1.04 -1.66
N LYS A 9 14.95 2.09 -0.83
CA LYS A 9 16.24 2.46 -0.23
C LYS A 9 16.90 1.28 0.50
N PHE A 10 16.11 0.44 1.15
CA PHE A 10 16.58 -0.79 1.81
C PHE A 10 17.18 -1.84 0.86
N ARG A 11 16.95 -1.70 -0.45
CA ARG A 11 17.55 -2.52 -1.53
C ARG A 11 18.72 -1.83 -2.23
N GLY A 12 19.28 -0.78 -1.64
CA GLY A 12 20.41 -0.04 -2.21
C GLY A 12 20.06 0.99 -3.28
N ALA A 13 18.78 1.30 -3.46
CA ALA A 13 18.37 2.39 -4.35
C ALA A 13 18.79 3.73 -3.75
N ASP A 14 19.64 4.47 -4.46
CA ASP A 14 20.10 5.79 -4.04
C ASP A 14 19.43 6.88 -4.90
N MET A 15 18.65 7.73 -4.25
CA MET A 15 17.98 8.86 -4.91
C MET A 15 18.95 9.96 -5.32
N ARG A 16 20.13 10.03 -4.72
CA ARG A 16 21.13 11.07 -5.04
C ARG A 16 21.53 11.01 -6.50
N ASN A 17 21.72 9.82 -7.05
CA ASN A 17 22.06 9.63 -8.46
C ASN A 17 21.05 10.31 -9.41
N LEU A 18 19.78 10.35 -9.03
CA LEU A 18 18.73 10.95 -9.83
C LEU A 18 18.67 12.48 -9.66
N LEU A 19 18.94 12.96 -8.44
CA LEU A 19 19.01 14.40 -8.15
C LEU A 19 20.29 15.02 -8.77
N GLU A 20 21.40 14.27 -8.80
CA GLU A 20 22.65 14.67 -9.39
C GLU A 20 22.64 14.62 -10.93
N PHE A 21 21.69 13.87 -11.53
CA PHE A 21 21.58 13.77 -12.98
C PHE A 21 21.40 15.14 -13.64
N GLU A 22 20.58 16.01 -13.06
CA GLU A 22 20.35 17.35 -13.62
C GLU A 22 21.57 18.27 -13.46
N ASN A 23 22.35 18.08 -12.41
CA ASN A 23 23.61 18.80 -12.24
C ASN A 23 24.66 18.35 -13.27
N THR A 24 24.63 17.07 -13.64
CA THR A 24 25.54 16.48 -14.63
C THR A 24 25.12 16.82 -16.06
N PHE A 25 23.81 16.94 -16.31
CA PHE A 25 23.23 17.21 -17.62
C PHE A 25 22.29 18.43 -17.57
N PRO A 26 22.84 19.66 -17.53
CA PRO A 26 22.04 20.87 -17.33
C PRO A 26 21.05 21.16 -18.47
N ASP A 27 21.31 20.60 -19.66
CA ASP A 27 20.43 20.74 -20.84
C ASP A 27 19.30 19.69 -20.88
N ALA A 28 19.21 18.80 -19.86
CA ALA A 28 18.20 17.79 -19.84
C ALA A 28 16.80 18.39 -19.55
N THR A 29 15.83 18.01 -20.36
CA THR A 29 14.44 18.39 -20.14
C THR A 29 13.79 17.44 -19.15
N THR A 30 13.28 17.97 -18.04
CA THR A 30 12.54 17.18 -17.05
C THR A 30 11.04 17.24 -17.34
N VAL A 31 10.44 16.08 -17.58
CA VAL A 31 8.98 15.92 -17.72
C VAL A 31 8.42 15.25 -16.48
N VAL A 32 7.48 15.91 -15.80
CA VAL A 32 6.81 15.37 -14.62
C VAL A 32 5.48 14.75 -15.03
N LEU A 33 5.30 13.46 -14.73
CA LEU A 33 4.05 12.75 -15.01
C LEU A 33 3.17 12.82 -13.76
N GLU A 34 2.18 13.71 -13.74
CA GLU A 34 1.34 14.01 -12.58
C GLU A 34 -0.03 13.32 -12.64
N GLN A 35 -0.56 13.09 -13.84
CA GLN A 35 -1.84 12.42 -14.00
C GLN A 35 -1.74 10.95 -13.64
N ASN A 36 -2.65 10.51 -12.80
CA ASN A 36 -2.80 9.12 -12.34
C ASN A 36 -4.09 8.53 -12.94
N TYR A 37 -4.00 7.29 -13.42
CA TYR A 37 -5.09 6.56 -14.08
C TYR A 37 -5.53 5.32 -13.28
N ARG A 38 -5.12 5.21 -12.02
CA ARG A 38 -5.38 4.03 -11.20
C ARG A 38 -6.31 4.32 -10.03
N SER A 39 -6.12 5.47 -9.40
CA SER A 39 -6.74 5.79 -8.11
C SER A 39 -7.65 6.99 -8.21
N THR A 40 -8.66 7.06 -7.36
CA THR A 40 -9.51 8.23 -7.19
C THR A 40 -8.78 9.36 -6.45
N GLN A 41 -9.29 10.57 -6.54
CA GLN A 41 -8.62 11.76 -6.03
C GLN A 41 -8.39 11.72 -4.52
N THR A 42 -9.35 11.22 -3.73
CA THR A 42 -9.22 11.08 -2.27
C THR A 42 -7.98 10.25 -1.88
N ILE A 43 -7.68 9.18 -2.61
CA ILE A 43 -6.49 8.36 -2.38
C ILE A 43 -5.22 9.14 -2.74
N LEU A 44 -5.25 9.89 -3.85
CA LEU A 44 -4.10 10.69 -4.29
C LEU A 44 -3.82 11.85 -3.36
N ASP A 45 -4.87 12.51 -2.84
CA ASP A 45 -4.72 13.60 -1.87
C ASP A 45 -4.05 13.11 -0.58
N ALA A 46 -4.45 11.94 -0.09
CA ALA A 46 -3.79 11.31 1.06
C ALA A 46 -2.33 10.95 0.77
N ALA A 47 -2.05 10.41 -0.41
CA ALA A 47 -0.69 10.08 -0.83
C ALA A 47 0.18 11.34 -0.99
N ASN A 48 -0.36 12.42 -1.59
CA ASN A 48 0.30 13.71 -1.72
C ASN A 48 0.60 14.32 -0.35
N ALA A 49 -0.35 14.25 0.60
CA ALA A 49 -0.16 14.74 1.97
C ALA A 49 0.94 13.97 2.72
N VAL A 50 0.98 12.65 2.58
CA VAL A 50 2.04 11.82 3.20
C VAL A 50 3.40 12.15 2.62
N ILE A 51 3.52 12.24 1.29
CA ILE A 51 4.81 12.47 0.65
C ILE A 51 5.28 13.93 0.79
N ALA A 52 4.41 14.88 1.07
CA ALA A 52 4.76 16.27 1.33
C ALA A 52 5.70 16.43 2.55
N ASN A 53 5.69 15.50 3.49
CA ASN A 53 6.64 15.46 4.61
C ASN A 53 8.08 15.15 4.18
N ASN A 54 8.30 14.67 2.96
CA ASN A 54 9.63 14.42 2.43
C ASN A 54 10.15 15.67 1.70
N THR A 55 11.00 16.45 2.34
CA THR A 55 11.58 17.69 1.79
C THR A 55 12.63 17.44 0.70
N ALA A 56 13.24 16.24 0.68
CA ALA A 56 14.25 15.86 -0.31
C ALA A 56 13.63 15.22 -1.56
N ARG A 57 12.58 15.84 -2.14
CA ARG A 57 11.92 15.36 -3.35
C ARG A 57 11.73 16.48 -4.37
N LYS A 58 11.57 16.12 -5.65
CA LYS A 58 11.00 17.05 -6.62
C LYS A 58 9.51 17.26 -6.32
N PRO A 59 9.02 18.49 -6.37
CA PRO A 59 7.58 18.76 -6.26
C PRO A 59 6.82 17.97 -7.32
N LYS A 60 5.79 17.27 -6.90
CA LYS A 60 4.89 16.53 -7.77
C LYS A 60 3.59 16.30 -7.02
N ASP A 61 2.49 16.70 -7.61
CA ASP A 61 1.15 16.51 -7.07
C ASP A 61 0.35 15.64 -8.03
N LEU A 62 -0.01 14.45 -7.55
CA LEU A 62 -0.80 13.51 -8.34
C LEU A 62 -2.26 13.96 -8.37
N TRP A 63 -2.84 13.90 -9.56
CA TRP A 63 -4.25 14.18 -9.81
C TRP A 63 -4.85 13.15 -10.77
N THR A 64 -6.19 13.07 -10.83
CA THR A 64 -6.91 12.14 -11.70
C THR A 64 -8.23 12.72 -12.18
N ASP A 65 -8.73 12.21 -13.29
CA ASP A 65 -10.08 12.47 -13.81
C ASP A 65 -11.15 11.49 -13.27
N GLU A 66 -10.74 10.48 -12.46
CA GLU A 66 -11.63 9.43 -11.92
C GLU A 66 -12.57 9.93 -10.79
N GLY A 67 -12.52 11.23 -10.49
CA GLY A 67 -13.35 11.84 -9.45
C GLY A 67 -12.85 11.55 -8.02
N PRO A 68 -13.62 11.97 -7.00
CA PRO A 68 -13.19 11.90 -5.60
C PRO A 68 -13.11 10.47 -5.05
N GLY A 69 -14.01 9.57 -5.46
CA GLY A 69 -14.11 8.22 -4.90
C GLY A 69 -14.59 8.20 -3.45
N ASP A 70 -14.42 7.05 -2.80
CA ASP A 70 -14.80 6.83 -1.41
C ASP A 70 -13.84 7.49 -0.42
N GLN A 71 -14.34 7.74 0.80
CA GLN A 71 -13.51 8.26 1.88
C GLN A 71 -12.58 7.17 2.45
N ILE A 72 -11.38 7.59 2.85
CA ILE A 72 -10.45 6.73 3.56
C ILE A 72 -10.89 6.59 5.01
N ILE A 73 -11.04 5.36 5.47
CA ILE A 73 -11.36 5.05 6.87
C ILE A 73 -10.04 4.75 7.59
N ARG A 74 -9.82 5.44 8.71
CA ARG A 74 -8.72 5.13 9.63
C ARG A 74 -9.28 4.43 10.86
N PHE A 75 -8.71 3.27 11.17
CA PHE A 75 -8.95 2.56 12.41
C PHE A 75 -7.62 2.40 13.18
N GLN A 76 -7.69 2.40 14.49
CA GLN A 76 -6.57 2.12 15.38
C GLN A 76 -7.08 1.21 16.47
N GLY A 77 -6.64 -0.05 16.45
CA GLY A 77 -6.91 -1.03 17.50
C GLY A 77 -5.99 -0.83 18.71
N GLU A 78 -6.36 -1.44 19.83
CA GLU A 78 -5.50 -1.50 21.01
C GLU A 78 -4.33 -2.48 20.80
N ASP A 79 -4.56 -3.52 19.96
CA ASP A 79 -3.57 -4.52 19.58
C ASP A 79 -3.79 -5.03 18.14
N GLU A 80 -2.89 -5.92 17.69
CA GLU A 80 -2.97 -6.53 16.37
C GLU A 80 -4.17 -7.47 16.20
N ALA A 81 -4.71 -8.02 17.28
CA ALA A 81 -5.87 -8.89 17.24
C ALA A 81 -7.14 -8.07 16.93
N GLU A 82 -7.30 -6.92 17.58
CA GLU A 82 -8.41 -6.00 17.33
C GLU A 82 -8.34 -5.43 15.91
N GLU A 83 -7.14 -5.03 15.44
CA GLU A 83 -6.97 -4.58 14.06
C GLU A 83 -7.39 -5.65 13.05
N SER A 84 -6.94 -6.89 13.24
CA SER A 84 -7.25 -8.00 12.32
C SER A 84 -8.74 -8.36 12.34
N GLN A 85 -9.38 -8.32 13.49
CA GLN A 85 -10.81 -8.53 13.63
C GLN A 85 -11.62 -7.44 12.93
N TRP A 86 -11.23 -6.19 13.11
CA TRP A 86 -11.87 -5.06 12.42
C TRP A 86 -11.74 -5.18 10.90
N VAL A 87 -10.54 -5.50 10.39
CA VAL A 87 -10.31 -5.70 8.95
C VAL A 87 -11.18 -6.82 8.41
N ALA A 88 -11.23 -7.98 9.08
CA ALA A 88 -12.05 -9.11 8.68
C ALA A 88 -13.54 -8.74 8.66
N HIS A 89 -14.00 -7.99 9.67
CA HIS A 89 -15.38 -7.50 9.73
C HIS A 89 -15.71 -6.56 8.56
N GLN A 90 -14.81 -5.60 8.23
CA GLN A 90 -15.01 -4.70 7.10
C GLN A 90 -15.11 -5.47 5.79
N ILE A 91 -14.20 -6.42 5.55
CA ILE A 91 -14.20 -7.25 4.33
C ILE A 91 -15.50 -8.04 4.22
N SER A 92 -15.92 -8.73 5.28
CA SER A 92 -17.17 -9.51 5.30
C SER A 92 -18.39 -8.61 5.05
N SER A 93 -18.48 -7.49 5.76
CA SER A 93 -19.60 -6.54 5.62
C SER A 93 -19.71 -5.96 4.21
N LEU A 94 -18.59 -5.64 3.58
CA LEU A 94 -18.58 -5.13 2.21
C LEU A 94 -18.94 -6.22 1.19
N HIS A 95 -18.46 -7.45 1.40
CA HIS A 95 -18.79 -8.59 0.55
C HIS A 95 -20.29 -8.95 0.63
N GLU A 96 -20.86 -8.97 1.83
CA GLU A 96 -22.28 -9.28 2.08
C GLU A 96 -23.25 -8.28 1.45
N ARG A 97 -22.81 -7.05 1.21
CA ARG A 97 -23.60 -6.04 0.47
C ARG A 97 -23.80 -6.36 -1.01
N GLY A 98 -23.05 -7.33 -1.54
CA GLY A 98 -23.37 -8.03 -2.80
C GLY A 98 -22.57 -7.60 -4.03
N ASP A 99 -21.79 -6.53 -3.99
CA ASP A 99 -21.11 -6.00 -5.19
C ASP A 99 -19.61 -6.26 -5.25
N ILE A 100 -18.99 -6.70 -4.14
CA ILE A 100 -17.55 -6.87 -4.04
C ILE A 100 -17.19 -8.34 -3.83
N ARG A 101 -16.40 -8.91 -4.75
CA ARG A 101 -15.93 -10.30 -4.66
C ARG A 101 -14.74 -10.38 -3.69
N TRP A 102 -14.52 -11.55 -3.09
CA TRP A 102 -13.33 -11.80 -2.26
C TRP A 102 -12.02 -11.45 -2.96
N SER A 103 -11.93 -11.64 -4.28
CA SER A 103 -10.76 -11.31 -5.10
C SER A 103 -10.50 -9.82 -5.27
N ASP A 104 -11.45 -8.97 -4.93
CA ASP A 104 -11.37 -7.52 -5.12
C ASP A 104 -10.78 -6.83 -3.88
N PHE A 105 -10.56 -7.58 -2.79
CA PHE A 105 -9.90 -7.09 -1.59
C PHE A 105 -8.39 -7.37 -1.61
N ALA A 106 -7.60 -6.43 -1.09
CA ALA A 106 -6.19 -6.62 -0.85
C ALA A 106 -5.80 -6.04 0.52
N VAL A 107 -5.06 -6.81 1.31
CA VAL A 107 -4.51 -6.35 2.59
C VAL A 107 -3.00 -6.27 2.48
N PHE A 108 -2.45 -5.10 2.76
CA PHE A 108 -1.02 -4.83 2.69
C PHE A 108 -0.45 -4.70 4.10
N TYR A 109 0.71 -5.28 4.31
CA TYR A 109 1.45 -5.17 5.57
C TYR A 109 2.94 -4.92 5.30
N ARG A 110 3.63 -4.38 6.28
CA ARG A 110 5.05 -3.99 6.13
C ARG A 110 6.00 -5.18 6.24
N THR A 111 5.73 -6.09 7.15
CA THR A 111 6.60 -7.24 7.44
C THR A 111 5.80 -8.54 7.41
N ASN A 112 6.45 -9.64 7.01
CA ASN A 112 5.80 -10.95 6.95
C ASN A 112 5.32 -11.46 8.33
N ALA A 113 5.87 -10.94 9.42
CA ALA A 113 5.40 -11.31 10.76
C ALA A 113 3.95 -10.87 11.03
N GLN A 114 3.54 -9.74 10.43
CA GLN A 114 2.17 -9.21 10.57
C GLN A 114 1.12 -10.06 9.87
N SER A 115 1.50 -10.91 8.89
CA SER A 115 0.54 -11.75 8.17
C SER A 115 -0.12 -12.79 9.06
N ARG A 116 0.59 -13.28 10.09
CA ARG A 116 0.10 -14.38 10.95
C ARG A 116 -1.26 -14.07 11.58
N VAL A 117 -1.38 -12.93 12.25
CA VAL A 117 -2.60 -12.55 12.95
C VAL A 117 -3.76 -12.35 11.97
N MET A 118 -3.48 -11.77 10.78
CA MET A 118 -4.46 -11.65 9.70
C MET A 118 -4.91 -13.01 9.16
N GLU A 119 -3.96 -13.92 8.90
CA GLU A 119 -4.26 -15.26 8.40
C GLU A 119 -5.12 -16.06 9.39
N GLU A 120 -4.78 -16.02 10.68
CA GLU A 120 -5.56 -16.64 11.76
C GLU A 120 -6.99 -16.10 11.81
N GLN A 121 -7.14 -14.76 11.70
CA GLN A 121 -8.45 -14.13 11.75
C GLN A 121 -9.29 -14.45 10.50
N PHE A 122 -8.69 -14.48 9.31
CA PHE A 122 -9.40 -14.83 8.08
C PHE A 122 -9.88 -16.29 8.11
N LEU A 123 -9.04 -17.21 8.62
CA LEU A 123 -9.46 -18.60 8.82
C LEU A 123 -10.64 -18.71 9.76
N ARG A 124 -10.63 -18.00 10.91
CA ARG A 124 -11.73 -17.99 11.89
C ARG A 124 -13.03 -17.41 11.30
N SER A 125 -12.92 -16.40 10.45
CA SER A 125 -14.05 -15.72 9.82
C SER A 125 -14.51 -16.39 8.52
N GLY A 126 -13.87 -17.48 8.07
CA GLY A 126 -14.21 -18.16 6.81
C GLY A 126 -13.90 -17.34 5.55
N ILE A 127 -13.02 -16.35 5.65
CA ILE A 127 -12.63 -15.49 4.52
C ILE A 127 -11.56 -16.22 3.70
N PRO A 128 -11.81 -16.53 2.41
CA PRO A 128 -10.80 -17.14 1.55
C PRO A 128 -9.69 -16.13 1.26
N TYR A 129 -8.43 -16.53 1.43
CA TYR A 129 -7.29 -15.65 1.19
C TYR A 129 -6.12 -16.36 0.50
N ARG A 130 -5.23 -15.56 -0.07
CA ARG A 130 -3.94 -15.99 -0.63
C ARG A 130 -2.84 -15.02 -0.22
N VAL A 131 -1.74 -15.55 0.32
CA VAL A 131 -0.52 -14.77 0.58
C VAL A 131 0.27 -14.63 -0.72
N VAL A 132 0.66 -13.41 -1.06
CA VAL A 132 1.45 -13.09 -2.25
C VAL A 132 2.84 -12.63 -1.82
N GLY A 133 3.88 -13.22 -2.42
CA GLY A 133 5.27 -12.85 -2.12
C GLY A 133 5.87 -13.47 -0.86
N GLY A 134 5.19 -14.43 -0.26
CA GLY A 134 5.66 -15.21 0.89
C GLY A 134 5.00 -16.58 0.98
N LEU A 135 5.51 -17.43 1.87
CA LEU A 135 4.83 -18.66 2.27
C LEU A 135 3.77 -18.31 3.33
N ARG A 136 2.61 -18.98 3.27
CA ARG A 136 1.62 -18.92 4.36
C ARG A 136 2.32 -19.25 5.67
N PHE A 137 1.91 -18.60 6.76
CA PHE A 137 2.54 -18.83 8.06
C PHE A 137 2.58 -20.32 8.41
N TYR A 138 1.47 -21.04 8.22
CA TYR A 138 1.35 -22.48 8.50
C TYR A 138 2.01 -23.39 7.44
N ASP A 139 2.48 -22.86 6.31
CA ASP A 139 3.25 -23.61 5.30
C ASP A 139 4.75 -23.51 5.52
N ARG A 140 5.20 -22.73 6.52
CA ARG A 140 6.62 -22.62 6.87
C ARG A 140 7.11 -23.91 7.53
N ARG A 141 8.30 -24.34 7.15
CA ARG A 141 8.91 -25.60 7.68
C ARG A 141 8.98 -25.61 9.20
N GLU A 142 9.30 -24.46 9.82
CA GLU A 142 9.43 -24.30 11.28
C GLU A 142 8.11 -24.43 12.04
N VAL A 143 6.97 -24.48 11.36
CA VAL A 143 5.62 -24.57 11.95
C VAL A 143 4.98 -25.93 11.66
N LYS A 144 5.51 -26.70 10.71
CA LYS A 144 5.00 -28.03 10.32
C LYS A 144 5.52 -29.18 11.18
N ASP A 145 6.56 -28.96 11.98
CA ASP A 145 7.12 -29.91 12.94
C ASP A 145 6.43 -29.74 14.31
#